data_72a9735d96e6213e915bee7f71efac03
#
_entry.id   72a9735d96e6213e915bee7f71efac03
#
_cell.length_a   1.000
_cell.length_b   1.000
_cell.length_c   1.000
_cell.angle_alpha   90.00
_cell.angle_beta   90.00
_cell.angle_gamma   90.00
#
_symmetry.space_group_name_H-M   'P 1'
#
loop_
_entity.id
_entity.type
_entity.pdbx_description
1 polymer ?
#
loop_
_entity_poly.entity_id
_entity_poly.type
_entity_poly.pdbx_seq_one_letter_code
_entity_poly.pdbx_strand_id
1 'polypeptide(L)'
;PQLWGARVVAPELLSRNTPTTLISDNMMGTLFAQGEIRKLCLFYDGLSEQGPRGICGSLLAVRLARHHDVPIELLASEALDGAGADRDVSTFLGQKICPAGVSVHPLESEVLPWAIFKDASGVS
;
A
#
# COMPACT_ATOMS: atom_id res chain seq x y z
N PRO A 1 -5.24 -8.18 8.37
CA PRO A 1 -5.03 -7.99 6.92
C PRO A 1 -6.35 -7.98 6.17
N GLN A 2 -6.58 -6.91 5.42
CA GLN A 2 -7.88 -6.68 4.79
C GLN A 2 -7.96 -7.24 3.36
N LEU A 3 -6.82 -7.68 2.81
CA LEU A 3 -6.73 -8.30 1.48
C LEU A 3 -7.30 -7.43 0.35
N TRP A 4 -7.16 -6.10 0.43
CA TRP A 4 -7.71 -5.17 -0.56
C TRP A 4 -7.22 -5.47 -1.98
N GLY A 5 -5.94 -5.81 -2.14
CA GLY A 5 -5.40 -6.21 -3.44
C GLY A 5 -6.15 -7.38 -4.05
N ALA A 6 -6.41 -8.42 -3.26
CA ALA A 6 -7.11 -9.61 -3.73
C ALA A 6 -8.61 -9.40 -3.90
N ARG A 7 -9.25 -8.63 -3.02
CA ARG A 7 -10.72 -8.51 -2.96
C ARG A 7 -11.27 -7.42 -3.84
N VAL A 8 -10.52 -6.36 -4.08
CA VAL A 8 -10.98 -5.17 -4.82
C VAL A 8 -10.17 -4.95 -6.08
N VAL A 9 -8.85 -4.83 -5.96
CA VAL A 9 -8.01 -4.42 -7.10
C VAL A 9 -7.88 -5.53 -8.14
N ALA A 10 -7.60 -6.74 -7.74
CA ALA A 10 -7.40 -7.85 -8.68
C ALA A 10 -8.66 -8.17 -9.51
N PRO A 11 -9.88 -8.25 -8.94
CA PRO A 11 -11.09 -8.44 -9.74
C PRO A 11 -11.33 -7.31 -10.74
N GLU A 12 -11.08 -6.06 -10.36
CA GLU A 12 -11.24 -4.90 -11.26
C GLU A 12 -10.27 -4.97 -12.45
N LEU A 13 -9.01 -5.32 -12.20
CA LEU A 13 -8.02 -5.47 -13.26
C LEU A 13 -8.35 -6.63 -14.19
N LEU A 14 -8.83 -7.76 -13.67
CA LEU A 14 -9.25 -8.90 -14.45
C LEU A 14 -10.46 -8.56 -15.32
N SER A 15 -11.42 -7.79 -14.82
CA SER A 15 -12.58 -7.34 -15.60
C SER A 15 -12.19 -6.50 -16.81
N ARG A 16 -11.02 -5.85 -16.75
CA ARG A 16 -10.44 -5.05 -17.85
C ARG A 16 -9.45 -5.84 -18.71
N ASN A 17 -9.43 -7.17 -18.60
CA ASN A 17 -8.47 -8.05 -19.29
C ASN A 17 -7.00 -7.68 -19.06
N THR A 18 -6.67 -7.12 -17.89
CA THR A 18 -5.31 -6.79 -17.51
C THR A 18 -4.66 -7.99 -16.82
N PRO A 19 -3.55 -8.53 -17.34
CA PRO A 19 -2.80 -9.60 -16.66
C PRO A 19 -2.44 -9.17 -15.25
N THR A 20 -2.77 -10.01 -14.27
CA THR A 20 -2.67 -9.65 -12.85
C THR A 20 -2.02 -10.77 -12.06
N THR A 21 -1.04 -10.43 -11.25
CA THR A 21 -0.37 -11.34 -10.31
C THR A 21 -0.54 -10.79 -8.89
N LEU A 22 -1.07 -11.62 -8.00
CA LEU A 22 -1.20 -11.28 -6.59
C LEU A 22 0.08 -11.67 -5.85
N ILE A 23 0.60 -10.77 -5.05
CA ILE A 23 1.75 -11.00 -4.17
C ILE A 23 1.38 -10.67 -2.73
N SER A 24 2.14 -11.18 -1.77
CA SER A 24 2.07 -10.71 -0.39
C SER A 24 2.98 -9.49 -0.19
N ASP A 25 2.65 -8.63 0.76
CA ASP A 25 3.37 -7.37 0.99
C ASP A 25 4.86 -7.59 1.28
N ASN A 26 5.21 -8.68 1.97
CA ASN A 26 6.60 -9.01 2.29
C ASN A 26 7.44 -9.49 1.08
N MET A 27 6.83 -9.74 -0.07
CA MET A 27 7.55 -10.05 -1.32
C MET A 27 8.05 -8.79 -2.04
N MET A 28 7.58 -7.61 -1.68
CA MET A 28 7.95 -6.37 -2.36
C MET A 28 9.46 -6.16 -2.41
N GLY A 29 10.16 -6.36 -1.29
CA GLY A 29 11.61 -6.15 -1.22
C GLY A 29 12.38 -6.96 -2.27
N THR A 30 12.05 -8.24 -2.42
CA THR A 30 12.69 -9.12 -3.41
C THR A 30 12.38 -8.69 -4.83
N LEU A 31 11.13 -8.37 -5.15
CA LEU A 31 10.72 -7.98 -6.49
C LEU A 31 11.34 -6.65 -6.93
N PHE A 32 11.43 -5.68 -6.03
CA PHE A 32 12.16 -4.44 -6.31
C PHE A 32 13.65 -4.69 -6.54
N ALA A 33 14.29 -5.49 -5.69
CA ALA A 33 15.71 -5.82 -5.82
C ALA A 33 16.04 -6.59 -7.12
N GLN A 34 15.11 -7.40 -7.61
CA GLN A 34 15.25 -8.13 -8.87
C GLN A 34 14.95 -7.29 -10.12
N GLY A 35 14.51 -6.03 -9.95
CA GLY A 35 14.15 -5.16 -11.06
C GLY A 35 12.85 -5.54 -11.78
N GLU A 36 11.99 -6.34 -11.14
CA GLU A 36 10.70 -6.76 -11.70
C GLU A 36 9.67 -5.63 -11.70
N ILE A 37 9.84 -4.62 -10.83
CA ILE A 37 8.91 -3.51 -10.67
C ILE A 37 9.41 -2.32 -11.50
N ARG A 38 8.65 -1.95 -12.52
CA ARG A 38 8.97 -0.80 -13.40
C ARG A 38 8.30 0.49 -13.00
N LYS A 39 7.22 0.40 -12.24
CA LYS A 39 6.43 1.56 -11.78
C LYS A 39 5.63 1.16 -10.55
N LEU A 40 5.58 2.04 -9.58
CA LEU A 40 4.72 1.91 -8.40
C LEU A 40 3.52 2.84 -8.56
N CYS A 41 2.32 2.28 -8.54
CA CYS A 41 1.07 3.03 -8.50
C CYS A 41 0.45 2.89 -7.11
N LEU A 42 0.20 4.00 -6.44
CA LEU A 42 -0.39 4.05 -5.10
C LEU A 42 -1.66 4.88 -5.09
N PHE A 43 -2.66 4.37 -4.40
CA PHE A 43 -3.86 5.12 -4.11
C PHE A 43 -3.69 5.89 -2.79
N TYR A 44 -4.21 7.12 -2.76
CA TYR A 44 -4.30 7.92 -1.55
C TYR A 44 -5.74 8.40 -1.33
N ASP A 45 -6.15 8.53 -0.07
CA ASP A 45 -7.51 8.89 0.34
C ASP A 45 -7.63 10.29 0.93
N GLY A 46 -6.54 11.02 1.00
CA GLY A 46 -6.55 12.38 1.51
C GLY A 46 -5.20 13.06 1.35
N LEU A 47 -5.23 14.37 1.31
CA LEU A 47 -4.04 15.23 1.25
C LEU A 47 -3.94 16.04 2.56
N SER A 48 -2.74 16.15 3.08
CA SER A 48 -2.40 17.01 4.20
C SER A 48 -1.19 17.89 3.86
N GLU A 49 -0.89 18.87 4.71
CA GLU A 49 0.33 19.68 4.58
C GLU A 49 1.60 18.82 4.62
N GLN A 50 1.55 17.69 5.31
CA GLN A 50 2.68 16.78 5.45
C GLN A 50 2.84 15.84 4.25
N GLY A 51 1.76 15.55 3.52
CA GLY A 51 1.76 14.66 2.37
C GLY A 51 0.44 13.93 2.15
N PRO A 52 0.35 13.12 1.09
CA PRO A 52 -0.80 12.26 0.86
C PRO A 52 -0.88 11.17 1.93
N ARG A 53 -2.10 10.75 2.21
CA ARG A 53 -2.39 9.69 3.17
C ARG A 53 -2.78 8.41 2.45
N GLY A 54 -2.07 7.34 2.72
CA GLY A 54 -2.32 6.02 2.17
C GLY A 54 -2.63 4.97 3.23
N ILE A 55 -2.95 3.79 2.78
CA ILE A 55 -3.12 2.62 3.65
C ILE A 55 -1.76 2.17 4.19
N CYS A 56 -1.76 1.49 5.33
CA CYS A 56 -0.55 0.90 5.92
C CYS A 56 0.16 -0.01 4.91
N GLY A 57 1.46 0.16 4.77
CA GLY A 57 2.30 -0.47 3.75
C GLY A 57 2.67 0.45 2.59
N SER A 58 1.95 1.55 2.39
CA SER A 58 2.25 2.52 1.33
C SER A 58 3.61 3.18 1.52
N LEU A 59 3.97 3.53 2.74
CA LEU A 59 5.27 4.14 3.05
C LEU A 59 6.42 3.18 2.75
N LEU A 60 6.27 1.89 3.08
CA LEU A 60 7.27 0.87 2.74
C LEU A 60 7.45 0.77 1.23
N ALA A 61 6.37 0.69 0.46
CA ALA A 61 6.41 0.61 -0.99
C ALA A 61 7.10 1.83 -1.61
N VAL A 62 6.78 3.04 -1.13
CA VAL A 62 7.42 4.29 -1.61
C VAL A 62 8.91 4.30 -1.31
N ARG A 63 9.34 3.88 -0.11
CA ARG A 63 10.76 3.80 0.24
C ARG A 63 11.52 2.81 -0.63
N LEU A 64 10.93 1.65 -0.92
CA LEU A 64 11.52 0.67 -1.84
C LEU A 64 11.62 1.24 -3.26
N ALA A 65 10.56 1.86 -3.77
CA ALA A 65 10.58 2.48 -5.10
C ALA A 65 11.67 3.56 -5.20
N ARG A 66 11.81 4.41 -4.18
CA ARG A 66 12.87 5.43 -4.15
C ARG A 66 14.26 4.82 -4.07
N HIS A 67 14.45 3.78 -3.27
CA HIS A 67 15.73 3.09 -3.15
C HIS A 67 16.19 2.43 -4.45
N HIS A 68 15.25 1.96 -5.25
CA HIS A 68 15.51 1.27 -6.52
C HIS A 68 15.27 2.15 -7.75
N ASP A 69 15.11 3.46 -7.60
CA ASP A 69 14.87 4.43 -8.68
C ASP A 69 13.65 4.08 -9.55
N VAL A 70 12.61 3.50 -8.94
CA VAL A 70 11.35 3.17 -9.61
C VAL A 70 10.41 4.36 -9.56
N PRO A 71 9.85 4.78 -10.72
CA PRO A 71 8.87 5.86 -10.78
C PRO A 71 7.64 5.58 -9.93
N ILE A 72 7.10 6.62 -9.28
CA ILE A 72 5.91 6.55 -8.43
C ILE A 72 4.81 7.41 -9.03
N GLU A 73 3.62 6.82 -9.15
CA GLU A 73 2.40 7.53 -9.52
C GLU A 73 1.40 7.47 -8.37
N LEU A 74 0.90 8.64 -7.98
CA LEU A 74 -0.13 8.77 -6.95
C LEU A 74 -1.49 8.95 -7.60
N LEU A 75 -2.44 8.12 -7.21
CA LEU A 75 -3.80 8.11 -7.74
C LEU A 75 -4.78 8.43 -6.61
N ALA A 76 -5.63 9.43 -6.82
CA ALA A 76 -6.69 9.72 -5.87
C ALA A 76 -7.69 8.56 -5.83
N SER A 77 -8.06 8.13 -4.64
CA SER A 77 -9.06 7.09 -4.44
C SER A 77 -10.34 7.69 -3.90
N GLU A 78 -11.39 7.64 -4.72
CA GLU A 78 -12.75 7.95 -4.28
C GLU A 78 -13.44 6.72 -3.68
N ALA A 79 -12.89 5.53 -3.92
CA ALA A 79 -13.55 4.24 -3.64
C ALA A 79 -13.22 3.64 -2.27
N LEU A 80 -12.34 4.25 -1.49
CA LEU A 80 -11.93 3.70 -0.20
C LEU A 80 -12.73 4.24 0.99
N ASP A 81 -13.77 5.02 0.75
CA ASP A 81 -14.62 5.59 1.81
C ASP A 81 -15.36 4.54 2.66
N GLY A 82 -15.43 3.30 2.21
CA GLY A 82 -15.95 2.17 2.99
C GLY A 82 -14.88 1.31 3.66
N ALA A 83 -13.61 1.62 3.45
CA ALA A 83 -12.47 0.78 3.87
C ALA A 83 -12.11 0.92 5.36
N GLY A 84 -12.78 1.79 6.09
CA GLY A 84 -12.45 2.08 7.49
C GLY A 84 -12.96 1.09 8.52
N ALA A 85 -13.76 0.10 8.13
CA ALA A 85 -14.58 -0.63 9.07
C ALA A 85 -13.88 -1.79 9.80
N ASP A 86 -12.84 -2.38 9.26
CA ASP A 86 -12.17 -3.51 9.91
C ASP A 86 -10.64 -3.29 9.91
N ARG A 87 -10.18 -2.59 10.95
CA ARG A 87 -8.76 -2.35 11.22
C ARG A 87 -8.19 -3.33 12.25
N ASP A 88 -8.94 -4.36 12.59
CA ASP A 88 -8.53 -5.36 13.54
C ASP A 88 -7.61 -6.39 12.88
N VAL A 89 -6.35 -6.40 13.28
CA VAL A 89 -5.35 -7.38 12.81
C VAL A 89 -5.29 -8.63 13.69
N SER A 90 -6.14 -8.74 14.72
CA SER A 90 -6.23 -9.92 15.57
C SER A 90 -6.97 -11.09 14.92
N THR A 91 -7.73 -10.82 13.87
CA THR A 91 -8.48 -11.82 13.11
C THR A 91 -8.02 -11.87 11.66
N PHE A 92 -8.03 -13.06 11.07
CA PHE A 92 -7.76 -13.30 9.67
C PHE A 92 -8.79 -14.25 9.08
N LEU A 93 -9.49 -13.82 8.05
CA LEU A 93 -10.59 -14.58 7.44
C LEU A 93 -11.62 -15.09 8.45
N GLY A 94 -11.97 -14.26 9.43
CA GLY A 94 -12.91 -14.59 10.49
C GLY A 94 -12.34 -15.45 11.61
N GLN A 95 -11.06 -15.83 11.56
CA GLN A 95 -10.39 -16.60 12.61
C GLN A 95 -9.53 -15.69 13.48
N LYS A 96 -9.66 -15.85 14.79
CA LYS A 96 -8.80 -15.19 15.75
C LYS A 96 -7.39 -15.78 15.69
N ILE A 97 -6.42 -14.96 15.29
CA ILE A 97 -5.02 -15.38 15.13
C ILE A 97 -4.11 -14.91 16.26
N CYS A 98 -4.55 -13.92 17.04
CA CYS A 98 -3.75 -13.36 18.12
C CYS A 98 -4.03 -14.13 19.42
N PRO A 99 -3.03 -14.74 20.06
CA PRO A 99 -3.20 -15.39 21.36
C PRO A 99 -3.58 -14.40 22.47
N ALA A 100 -4.25 -14.90 23.49
CA ALA A 100 -4.54 -14.10 24.68
C ALA A 100 -3.22 -13.62 25.34
N GLY A 101 -3.22 -12.37 25.79
CA GLY A 101 -2.05 -11.74 26.41
C GLY A 101 -1.06 -11.09 25.43
N VAL A 102 -1.25 -11.24 24.13
CA VAL A 102 -0.48 -10.52 23.10
C VAL A 102 -1.22 -9.23 22.72
N SER A 103 -0.51 -8.11 22.80
CA SER A 103 -1.04 -6.81 22.37
C SER A 103 -1.08 -6.73 20.85
N VAL A 104 -2.14 -6.13 20.32
CA VAL A 104 -2.31 -5.90 18.89
C VAL A 104 -2.21 -4.41 18.61
N HIS A 105 -1.30 -4.03 17.73
CA HIS A 105 -1.21 -2.65 17.25
C HIS A 105 -2.30 -2.42 16.19
N PRO A 106 -3.13 -1.38 16.31
CA PRO A 106 -4.15 -1.09 15.31
C PRO A 106 -3.52 -0.76 13.96
N LEU A 107 -4.18 -1.18 12.89
CA LEU A 107 -3.78 -0.81 11.53
C LEU A 107 -4.23 0.63 11.27
N GLU A 108 -3.27 1.50 10.99
CA GLU A 108 -3.51 2.93 10.76
C GLU A 108 -3.19 3.31 9.32
N SER A 109 -3.77 4.43 8.87
CA SER A 109 -3.34 5.06 7.63
C SER A 109 -1.97 5.72 7.84
N GLU A 110 -1.19 5.80 6.78
CA GLU A 110 0.14 6.39 6.77
C GLU A 110 0.15 7.70 6.02
N VAL A 111 0.82 8.71 6.56
CA VAL A 111 1.17 9.92 5.81
C VAL A 111 2.47 9.67 5.08
N LEU A 112 2.46 9.94 3.78
CA LEU A 112 3.64 9.84 2.92
C LEU A 112 4.29 11.23 2.84
N PRO A 113 5.40 11.49 3.57
CA PRO A 113 5.98 12.83 3.60
C PRO A 113 6.35 13.34 2.21
N TRP A 114 6.00 14.58 1.89
CA TRP A 114 6.32 15.18 0.59
C TRP A 114 7.79 15.06 0.22
N ALA A 115 8.69 15.12 1.23
CA ALA A 115 10.12 15.00 1.03
C ALA A 115 10.54 13.66 0.36
N ILE A 116 9.75 12.59 0.53
CA ILE A 116 10.07 11.28 -0.04
C ILE A 116 9.85 11.23 -1.56
N PHE A 117 9.05 12.16 -2.11
CA PHE A 117 8.77 12.26 -3.54
C PHE A 117 9.72 13.22 -4.27
N LYS A 118 10.51 14.00 -3.53
CA LYS A 118 11.53 14.86 -4.11
C LYS A 118 12.73 14.02 -4.48
N ASP A 119 13.24 14.22 -5.67
CA ASP A 119 14.50 13.60 -6.08
C ASP A 119 15.71 14.26 -5.38
N ALA A 120 16.88 13.63 -5.54
CA ALA A 120 18.12 14.14 -4.95
C ALA A 120 18.53 15.51 -5.51
N SER A 121 17.97 15.96 -6.64
CA SER A 121 18.19 17.26 -7.25
C SER A 121 17.27 18.35 -6.70
N GLY A 122 16.33 18.03 -5.81
CA GLY A 122 15.35 18.97 -5.27
C GLY A 122 14.22 19.35 -6.22
N VAL A 123 14.14 18.71 -7.37
CA VAL A 123 13.03 18.85 -8.33
C VAL A 123 11.95 17.85 -7.95
N SER A 124 10.76 18.35 -7.71
CA SER A 124 9.58 17.52 -7.37
C SER A 124 8.91 16.95 -8.63
#